data_dc976e3821b2106560b5f188b7036e6a
#
_entry.id   dc976e3821b2106560b5f188b7036e6a
#
_cell.length_a   1.000
_cell.length_b   1.000
_cell.length_c   1.000
_cell.angle_alpha   90.00
_cell.angle_beta   90.00
_cell.angle_gamma   90.00
#
_symmetry.space_group_name_H-M   'P 1'
#
loop_
_entity.id
_entity.type
_entity.pdbx_description
1 polymer ?
#
loop_
_entity_poly.entity_id
_entity_poly.type
_entity_poly.pdbx_seq_one_letter_code
_entity_poly.pdbx_strand_id
1 'polypeptide(L)'
;MEFNLRMADTIHDSYEWINLHTCASSRCMAEGRRIPFFHNDCFCFRLYDISDALVAAGDYTFDPPAYEKTRRSHRIKRILALKLRDKLQIRLPAETLMAIAGLLVRECAAVTAEEQSLGTKVSHHTVDLTQDVYVDYTIVDGVRYVKSLGNTVPKLCNQDHHMLLSKQGEPVGKIWIAEDYRGIRSVKFCSADASLAGPTPIVKSWWRAISAPCDIEKITIRSDGLKLRDILIYDETIPNNTSNYVGWANPEHPNNVIDIMTFDQVHSFPERLLMTCFNCNANGITGYTAVTSGSSVAMIHAHENDNTGFYADMDAAYPRGFFIHMPLDDGEFVTEVCRRYALAAGKWISACLVFITNKGRNTLFGTSGPPESCPVLDRILTPAPNGTQIWFNDSTSVHPKSVRYLAFDELAPPVQRPFPPSLIPNPPYFWTQNTEPWFVSSCNMKGIVDMTLCRDTTLAHRPITGILLEYENGHRECLGQFRFDKTLKKVRVEHTTDLYIGSLRTTCSYLYIADVATSPLHDCGSLSWMRVSRHGTLEWWSSLRHSIVRYTSDTGQLTNMETRT
;
A
#
# COMPACT_ATOMS: atom_id res chain seq x y z
N MET A 1 16.13 -3.51 -8.28
CA MET A 1 16.51 -2.49 -7.28
C MET A 1 17.11 -1.35 -8.03
N GLU A 2 16.48 -0.19 -8.05
CA GLU A 2 17.00 1.02 -8.66
C GLU A 2 17.61 1.89 -7.56
N PHE A 3 18.85 2.34 -7.77
CA PHE A 3 19.51 3.27 -6.87
C PHE A 3 19.85 4.55 -7.64
N ASN A 4 19.38 5.68 -7.13
CA ASN A 4 19.87 6.99 -7.55
C ASN A 4 21.18 7.26 -6.80
N LEU A 5 22.29 6.87 -7.38
CA LEU A 5 23.60 7.07 -6.77
C LEU A 5 24.03 8.53 -6.90
N ARG A 6 23.69 9.34 -5.92
CA ARG A 6 24.43 10.56 -5.62
C ARG A 6 25.31 10.28 -4.40
N MET A 7 26.61 10.13 -4.63
CA MET A 7 27.69 9.90 -3.64
C MET A 7 27.73 8.47 -3.04
N ALA A 8 28.91 8.11 -2.54
CA ALA A 8 29.23 6.80 -1.97
C ALA A 8 28.34 6.47 -0.76
N ASP A 9 27.15 5.99 -1.02
CA ASP A 9 26.22 5.58 0.03
C ASP A 9 26.38 4.08 0.27
N THR A 10 26.65 3.73 1.51
CA THR A 10 26.58 2.36 1.97
C THR A 10 25.11 2.04 2.19
N ILE A 11 24.52 1.21 1.33
CA ILE A 11 23.14 0.78 1.48
C ILE A 11 23.10 -0.36 2.46
N HIS A 12 22.39 -0.14 3.57
CA HIS A 12 22.07 -1.16 4.54
C HIS A 12 20.87 -1.97 4.02
N ASP A 13 21.12 -3.14 3.46
CA ASP A 13 20.08 -4.15 3.42
C ASP A 13 20.03 -4.86 4.78
N SER A 14 18.84 -5.29 5.21
CA SER A 14 18.59 -5.83 6.54
C SER A 14 19.38 -7.11 6.88
N TYR A 15 20.14 -7.64 5.95
CA TYR A 15 20.85 -8.92 6.09
C TYR A 15 22.34 -8.92 5.68
N GLU A 16 22.80 -8.04 4.78
CA GLU A 16 24.22 -8.01 4.36
C GLU A 16 24.66 -6.60 3.95
N TRP A 17 25.92 -6.27 4.20
CA TRP A 17 26.55 -5.04 3.71
C TRP A 17 26.86 -5.18 2.23
N ILE A 18 26.21 -4.41 1.38
CA ILE A 18 26.52 -4.33 -0.04
C ILE A 18 27.44 -3.14 -0.28
N ASN A 19 28.69 -3.41 -0.61
CA ASN A 19 29.62 -2.37 -1.06
C ASN A 19 29.35 -2.06 -2.53
N LEU A 20 28.78 -0.90 -2.80
CA LEU A 20 28.62 -0.39 -4.16
C LEU A 20 29.83 0.46 -4.52
N HIS A 21 30.55 0.04 -5.56
CA HIS A 21 31.61 0.85 -6.14
C HIS A 21 31.00 1.82 -7.15
N THR A 22 31.04 3.12 -6.82
CA THR A 22 30.62 4.17 -7.76
C THR A 22 31.79 4.53 -8.69
N CYS A 23 31.43 4.80 -9.95
CA CYS A 23 32.42 5.35 -10.87
C CYS A 23 32.77 6.79 -10.44
N ALA A 24 34.01 7.00 -9.99
CA ALA A 24 34.52 8.32 -9.61
C ALA A 24 34.90 9.21 -10.81
N SER A 25 34.66 8.77 -12.03
CA SER A 25 34.99 9.53 -13.24
C SER A 25 33.99 10.67 -13.45
N SER A 26 34.49 11.90 -13.52
CA SER A 26 33.73 13.09 -13.91
C SER A 26 33.14 13.02 -15.34
N ARG A 27 33.53 12.01 -16.13
CA ARG A 27 33.06 11.75 -17.48
C ARG A 27 32.10 10.57 -17.53
N CYS A 28 31.61 10.08 -16.39
CA CYS A 28 30.66 8.96 -16.36
C CYS A 28 29.35 9.35 -17.00
N MET A 29 29.10 8.82 -18.20
CA MET A 29 27.85 9.03 -18.95
C MET A 29 26.62 8.33 -18.31
N ALA A 30 26.82 7.56 -17.26
CA ALA A 30 25.77 6.84 -16.54
C ALA A 30 25.16 7.66 -15.39
N GLU A 31 25.67 8.86 -15.11
CA GLU A 31 25.09 9.75 -14.11
C GLU A 31 23.64 10.10 -14.49
N GLY A 32 22.70 9.78 -13.62
CA GLY A 32 21.27 9.99 -13.86
C GLY A 32 20.59 8.93 -14.75
N ARG A 33 21.29 7.89 -15.20
CA ARG A 33 20.68 6.76 -15.93
C ARG A 33 20.35 5.63 -14.98
N ARG A 34 19.28 4.90 -15.30
CA ARG A 34 18.94 3.64 -14.63
C ARG A 34 20.02 2.61 -14.95
N ILE A 35 20.75 2.15 -13.94
CA ILE A 35 21.77 1.12 -14.08
C ILE A 35 21.16 -0.18 -13.54
N PRO A 36 20.98 -1.23 -14.36
CA PRO A 36 20.51 -2.51 -13.87
C PRO A 36 21.55 -3.15 -12.96
N PHE A 37 21.13 -3.57 -11.78
CA PHE A 37 21.95 -4.32 -10.85
C PHE A 37 21.54 -5.79 -10.84
N PHE A 38 22.52 -6.65 -10.89
CA PHE A 38 22.34 -8.10 -10.76
C PHE A 38 22.97 -8.56 -9.44
N HIS A 39 22.42 -9.60 -8.84
CA HIS A 39 23.15 -10.32 -7.81
C HIS A 39 24.48 -10.80 -8.40
N ASN A 40 25.56 -10.69 -7.61
CA ASN A 40 26.89 -11.15 -8.04
C ASN A 40 26.85 -12.61 -8.51
N ASP A 41 26.11 -13.46 -7.81
CA ASP A 41 25.93 -14.87 -8.20
C ASP A 41 25.20 -15.01 -9.54
N CYS A 42 24.21 -14.17 -9.82
CA CYS A 42 23.52 -14.16 -11.11
C CYS A 42 24.40 -13.60 -12.22
N PHE A 43 25.25 -12.61 -11.93
CA PHE A 43 26.20 -12.05 -12.88
C PHE A 43 27.39 -12.97 -13.16
N CYS A 44 27.86 -13.67 -12.13
CA CYS A 44 28.95 -14.64 -12.22
C CYS A 44 28.51 -16.01 -12.74
N PHE A 45 27.23 -16.23 -13.02
CA PHE A 45 26.71 -17.43 -13.65
C PHE A 45 27.22 -17.49 -15.10
N ARG A 46 28.43 -18.04 -15.27
CA ARG A 46 29.17 -18.06 -16.55
C ARG A 46 28.51 -18.88 -17.66
N LEU A 47 27.32 -19.41 -17.42
CA LEU A 47 26.53 -20.19 -18.38
C LEU A 47 25.61 -19.33 -19.26
N TYR A 48 25.49 -18.05 -18.97
CA TYR A 48 24.55 -17.16 -19.67
C TYR A 48 25.29 -15.98 -20.31
N ASP A 49 25.01 -15.77 -21.57
CA ASP A 49 25.36 -14.53 -22.26
C ASP A 49 24.24 -13.49 -21.97
N ILE A 50 24.53 -12.51 -21.12
CA ILE A 50 23.55 -11.50 -20.74
C ILE A 50 23.38 -10.52 -21.90
N SER A 51 22.39 -10.77 -22.75
CA SER A 51 22.07 -9.90 -23.87
C SER A 51 21.31 -8.64 -23.42
N ASP A 52 21.42 -7.56 -24.21
CA ASP A 52 20.62 -6.34 -23.98
C ASP A 52 19.11 -6.62 -23.93
N ALA A 53 18.64 -7.58 -24.71
CA ALA A 53 17.25 -8.02 -24.71
C ALA A 53 16.86 -8.66 -23.39
N LEU A 54 17.75 -9.47 -22.77
CA LEU A 54 17.50 -10.08 -21.47
C LEU A 54 17.44 -9.01 -20.36
N VAL A 55 18.34 -8.02 -20.41
CA VAL A 55 18.34 -6.87 -19.49
C VAL A 55 17.03 -6.11 -19.62
N ALA A 56 16.64 -5.74 -20.84
CA ALA A 56 15.41 -5.02 -21.13
C ALA A 56 14.14 -5.79 -20.70
N ALA A 57 14.13 -7.11 -20.89
CA ALA A 57 13.02 -7.98 -20.48
C ALA A 57 12.91 -8.12 -18.93
N GLY A 58 14.06 -8.05 -18.25
CA GLY A 58 14.15 -8.09 -16.78
C GLY A 58 13.81 -6.79 -16.09
N ASP A 59 13.86 -5.66 -16.81
CA ASP A 59 13.57 -4.34 -16.27
C ASP A 59 12.10 -4.21 -15.82
N TYR A 60 11.88 -3.39 -14.80
CA TYR A 60 10.54 -3.06 -14.32
C TYR A 60 10.09 -1.70 -14.84
N THR A 61 8.80 -1.60 -15.16
CA THR A 61 8.18 -0.32 -15.53
C THR A 61 8.13 0.62 -14.31
N PHE A 62 7.97 0.04 -13.12
CA PHE A 62 8.05 0.69 -11.81
C PHE A 62 8.35 -0.39 -10.75
N ASP A 63 8.81 0.02 -9.57
CA ASP A 63 9.14 -0.94 -8.50
C ASP A 63 7.92 -1.71 -8.02
N PRO A 64 7.95 -3.06 -8.03
CA PRO A 64 6.86 -3.84 -7.46
C PRO A 64 6.84 -3.71 -5.94
N PRO A 65 5.65 -3.75 -5.32
CA PRO A 65 5.55 -3.85 -3.87
C PRO A 65 6.25 -5.11 -3.33
N ALA A 66 6.77 -5.05 -2.11
CA ALA A 66 7.50 -6.17 -1.50
C ALA A 66 6.67 -7.47 -1.46
N TYR A 67 5.37 -7.35 -1.15
CA TYR A 67 4.46 -8.49 -1.14
C TYR A 67 4.26 -9.12 -2.53
N GLU A 68 4.32 -8.33 -3.59
CA GLU A 68 4.19 -8.87 -4.95
C GLU A 68 5.44 -9.65 -5.38
N LYS A 69 6.63 -9.25 -4.94
CA LYS A 69 7.85 -10.05 -5.10
C LYS A 69 7.70 -11.42 -4.44
N THR A 70 7.18 -11.47 -3.24
CA THR A 70 6.91 -12.72 -2.51
C THR A 70 5.89 -13.60 -3.24
N ARG A 71 4.77 -13.02 -3.70
CA ARG A 71 3.73 -13.72 -4.46
C ARG A 71 4.28 -14.27 -5.79
N ARG A 72 5.10 -13.49 -6.48
CA ARG A 72 5.77 -13.91 -7.72
C ARG A 72 6.68 -15.09 -7.46
N SER A 73 7.53 -15.01 -6.45
CA SER A 73 8.40 -16.14 -6.05
C SER A 73 7.59 -17.41 -5.76
N HIS A 74 6.48 -17.27 -5.06
CA HIS A 74 5.59 -18.41 -4.76
C HIS A 74 4.94 -19.00 -6.02
N ARG A 75 4.48 -18.15 -6.98
CA ARG A 75 3.96 -18.62 -8.28
C ARG A 75 5.01 -19.40 -9.06
N ILE A 76 6.22 -18.86 -9.17
CA ILE A 76 7.33 -19.52 -9.88
C ILE A 76 7.64 -20.87 -9.25
N LYS A 77 7.76 -20.94 -7.92
CA LYS A 77 7.96 -22.21 -7.18
C LYS A 77 6.88 -23.22 -7.51
N ARG A 78 5.61 -22.81 -7.50
CA ARG A 78 4.48 -23.69 -7.82
C ARG A 78 4.54 -24.23 -9.24
N ILE A 79 4.78 -23.34 -10.23
CA ILE A 79 4.89 -23.71 -11.65
C ILE A 79 6.04 -24.71 -11.83
N LEU A 80 7.18 -24.43 -11.21
CA LEU A 80 8.36 -25.27 -11.28
C LEU A 80 8.14 -26.64 -10.62
N ALA A 81 7.51 -26.68 -9.45
CA ALA A 81 7.17 -27.93 -8.77
C ALA A 81 6.27 -28.83 -9.63
N LEU A 82 5.29 -28.25 -10.33
CA LEU A 82 4.46 -28.99 -11.28
C LEU A 82 5.28 -29.52 -12.47
N LYS A 83 6.15 -28.69 -13.07
CA LYS A 83 7.03 -29.11 -14.17
C LYS A 83 7.99 -30.21 -13.75
N LEU A 84 8.58 -30.12 -12.54
CA LEU A 84 9.46 -31.17 -11.99
C LEU A 84 8.72 -32.50 -11.82
N ARG A 85 7.51 -32.47 -11.25
CA ARG A 85 6.66 -33.64 -11.11
C ARG A 85 6.40 -34.32 -12.46
N ASP A 86 5.99 -33.55 -13.44
CA ASP A 86 5.57 -34.05 -14.75
C ASP A 86 6.77 -34.55 -15.60
N LYS A 87 7.93 -33.87 -15.53
CA LYS A 87 9.14 -34.22 -16.28
C LYS A 87 9.91 -35.37 -15.68
N LEU A 88 10.05 -35.40 -14.36
CA LEU A 88 10.86 -36.40 -13.67
C LEU A 88 10.05 -37.66 -13.29
N GLN A 89 8.73 -37.64 -13.45
CA GLN A 89 7.81 -38.73 -13.06
C GLN A 89 8.00 -39.20 -11.61
N ILE A 90 8.52 -38.32 -10.75
CA ILE A 90 8.87 -38.63 -9.36
C ILE A 90 7.61 -38.51 -8.50
N ARG A 91 7.34 -39.55 -7.68
CA ARG A 91 6.24 -39.54 -6.70
C ARG A 91 6.70 -38.96 -5.36
N LEU A 92 7.11 -37.70 -5.33
CA LEU A 92 7.41 -36.98 -4.11
C LEU A 92 6.17 -36.23 -3.59
N PRO A 93 6.04 -36.05 -2.26
CA PRO A 93 5.04 -35.16 -1.66
C PRO A 93 5.13 -33.72 -2.25
N ALA A 94 3.99 -33.01 -2.30
CA ALA A 94 3.94 -31.68 -2.87
C ALA A 94 4.86 -30.69 -2.14
N GLU A 95 5.00 -30.83 -0.84
CA GLU A 95 5.87 -30.01 0.02
C GLU A 95 7.34 -30.18 -0.34
N THR A 96 7.77 -31.44 -0.59
CA THR A 96 9.15 -31.75 -1.01
C THR A 96 9.43 -31.18 -2.40
N LEU A 97 8.48 -31.29 -3.35
CA LEU A 97 8.62 -30.71 -4.68
C LEU A 97 8.69 -29.18 -4.60
N MET A 98 7.91 -28.56 -3.73
CA MET A 98 7.95 -27.10 -3.49
C MET A 98 9.29 -26.67 -2.86
N ALA A 99 9.87 -27.47 -1.95
CA ALA A 99 11.18 -27.19 -1.38
C ALA A 99 12.29 -27.27 -2.43
N ILE A 100 12.30 -28.34 -3.26
CA ILE A 100 13.25 -28.49 -4.38
C ILE A 100 13.08 -27.34 -5.38
N ALA A 101 11.84 -27.03 -5.76
CA ALA A 101 11.55 -25.91 -6.64
C ALA A 101 12.06 -24.58 -6.06
N GLY A 102 11.96 -24.41 -4.73
CA GLY A 102 12.48 -23.23 -4.03
C GLY A 102 13.98 -23.00 -4.21
N LEU A 103 14.76 -24.10 -4.27
CA LEU A 103 16.21 -24.04 -4.50
C LEU A 103 16.58 -23.79 -5.97
N LEU A 104 15.68 -24.11 -6.91
CA LEU A 104 15.91 -24.02 -8.35
C LEU A 104 15.28 -22.80 -9.02
N VAL A 105 14.61 -21.90 -8.25
CA VAL A 105 13.89 -20.74 -8.83
C VAL A 105 14.81 -19.85 -9.65
N ARG A 106 16.02 -19.59 -9.16
CA ARG A 106 16.97 -18.67 -9.82
C ARG A 106 17.45 -19.26 -11.15
N GLU A 107 17.88 -20.50 -11.13
CA GLU A 107 18.38 -21.20 -12.31
C GLU A 107 17.30 -21.34 -13.38
N CYS A 108 16.11 -21.74 -12.98
CA CYS A 108 14.99 -21.84 -13.90
C CYS A 108 14.54 -20.48 -14.46
N ALA A 109 14.56 -19.44 -13.65
CA ALA A 109 14.24 -18.09 -14.14
C ALA A 109 15.25 -17.63 -15.18
N ALA A 110 16.54 -17.86 -14.95
CA ALA A 110 17.61 -17.51 -15.86
C ALA A 110 17.50 -18.30 -17.18
N VAL A 111 17.39 -19.66 -17.13
CA VAL A 111 17.24 -20.50 -18.33
C VAL A 111 15.99 -20.11 -19.12
N THR A 112 14.86 -19.90 -18.45
CA THR A 112 13.62 -19.53 -19.12
C THR A 112 13.75 -18.16 -19.80
N ALA A 113 14.40 -17.20 -19.15
CA ALA A 113 14.62 -15.89 -19.71
C ALA A 113 15.57 -15.93 -20.92
N GLU A 114 16.62 -16.75 -20.86
CA GLU A 114 17.54 -16.98 -21.97
C GLU A 114 16.81 -17.63 -23.16
N GLU A 115 16.11 -18.72 -22.96
CA GLU A 115 15.32 -19.40 -24.00
C GLU A 115 14.30 -18.45 -24.67
N GLN A 116 13.65 -17.60 -23.88
CA GLN A 116 12.68 -16.64 -24.38
C GLN A 116 13.33 -15.44 -25.07
N SER A 117 14.55 -15.05 -24.71
CA SER A 117 15.25 -13.92 -25.29
C SER A 117 16.04 -14.26 -26.57
N LEU A 118 16.25 -15.55 -26.84
CA LEU A 118 16.95 -15.99 -28.05
C LEU A 118 16.23 -15.50 -29.33
N GLY A 119 16.92 -14.64 -30.07
CA GLY A 119 16.40 -14.06 -31.33
C GLY A 119 15.43 -12.89 -31.14
N THR A 120 15.18 -12.43 -29.94
CA THR A 120 14.36 -11.25 -29.69
C THR A 120 15.19 -9.97 -29.69
N LYS A 121 14.59 -8.86 -30.14
CA LYS A 121 15.22 -7.53 -30.14
C LYS A 121 14.25 -6.52 -29.55
N VAL A 122 14.81 -5.57 -28.79
CA VAL A 122 14.06 -4.36 -28.44
C VAL A 122 13.65 -3.67 -29.72
N SER A 123 12.37 -3.41 -29.86
CA SER A 123 11.83 -2.84 -31.10
C SER A 123 10.85 -1.72 -30.82
N HIS A 124 10.87 -0.75 -31.73
CA HIS A 124 9.84 0.29 -31.84
C HIS A 124 9.21 0.18 -33.23
N HIS A 125 7.91 0.11 -33.27
CA HIS A 125 7.23 0.14 -34.57
C HIS A 125 5.87 0.82 -34.45
N THR A 126 5.37 1.28 -35.57
CA THR A 126 4.09 1.98 -35.68
C THR A 126 3.00 0.99 -36.07
N VAL A 127 1.84 1.13 -35.45
CA VAL A 127 0.61 0.39 -35.79
C VAL A 127 -0.42 1.40 -36.31
N ASP A 128 -0.99 1.10 -37.44
CA ASP A 128 -2.03 1.90 -38.12
C ASP A 128 -3.41 1.43 -37.60
N LEU A 129 -4.13 2.29 -36.93
CA LEU A 129 -5.44 1.98 -36.33
C LEU A 129 -6.59 2.14 -37.37
N THR A 130 -6.31 2.62 -38.58
CA THR A 130 -7.28 2.62 -39.70
C THR A 130 -7.39 1.26 -40.38
N GLN A 131 -6.51 0.32 -39.99
CA GLN A 131 -6.48 -1.04 -40.50
C GLN A 131 -6.84 -2.05 -39.38
N ASP A 132 -7.01 -3.31 -39.78
CA ASP A 132 -7.19 -4.40 -38.81
C ASP A 132 -5.97 -4.47 -37.90
N VAL A 133 -6.22 -4.56 -36.55
CA VAL A 133 -5.17 -4.71 -35.53
C VAL A 133 -5.32 -6.04 -34.84
N TYR A 134 -4.23 -6.78 -34.85
CA TYR A 134 -4.13 -8.10 -34.20
C TYR A 134 -3.22 -8.02 -32.97
N VAL A 135 -3.57 -8.81 -31.96
CA VAL A 135 -2.79 -8.95 -30.73
C VAL A 135 -2.29 -10.39 -30.60
N ASP A 136 -1.04 -10.51 -30.17
CA ASP A 136 -0.47 -11.78 -29.70
C ASP A 136 -0.14 -11.66 -28.21
N TYR A 137 -0.26 -12.77 -27.49
CA TYR A 137 -0.04 -12.83 -26.05
C TYR A 137 1.11 -13.78 -25.69
N THR A 138 1.75 -13.50 -24.56
CA THR A 138 2.77 -14.36 -23.96
C THR A 138 2.48 -14.55 -22.48
N ILE A 139 2.95 -15.65 -21.93
CA ILE A 139 2.83 -15.94 -20.49
C ILE A 139 4.22 -15.86 -19.87
N VAL A 140 4.37 -14.95 -18.92
CA VAL A 140 5.61 -14.76 -18.15
C VAL A 140 5.30 -14.96 -16.67
N ASP A 141 5.96 -15.93 -16.03
CA ASP A 141 5.72 -16.33 -14.63
C ASP A 141 4.25 -16.61 -14.30
N GLY A 142 3.51 -17.22 -15.24
CA GLY A 142 2.10 -17.54 -15.08
C GLY A 142 1.14 -16.36 -15.19
N VAL A 143 1.62 -15.21 -15.67
CA VAL A 143 0.82 -14.01 -15.94
C VAL A 143 0.82 -13.72 -17.43
N ARG A 144 -0.35 -13.44 -17.99
CA ARG A 144 -0.54 -13.13 -19.42
C ARG A 144 -0.21 -11.66 -19.68
N TYR A 145 0.62 -11.43 -20.72
CA TYR A 145 1.02 -10.10 -21.21
C TYR A 145 0.76 -9.99 -22.70
N VAL A 146 0.57 -8.78 -23.18
CA VAL A 146 0.56 -8.47 -24.62
C VAL A 146 1.99 -8.61 -25.12
N LYS A 147 2.19 -9.54 -26.09
CA LYS A 147 3.48 -9.80 -26.72
C LYS A 147 3.74 -8.83 -27.85
N SER A 148 2.75 -8.68 -28.75
CA SER A 148 2.83 -7.78 -29.91
C SER A 148 1.46 -7.26 -30.32
N LEU A 149 1.46 -6.10 -30.95
CA LEU A 149 0.35 -5.51 -31.69
C LEU A 149 0.83 -5.23 -33.12
N GLY A 150 -0.03 -5.42 -34.11
CA GLY A 150 0.34 -5.11 -35.50
C GLY A 150 -0.81 -5.28 -36.46
N ASN A 151 -0.60 -4.82 -37.70
CA ASN A 151 -1.60 -4.86 -38.78
C ASN A 151 -1.54 -6.16 -39.62
N THR A 152 -0.64 -7.06 -39.32
CA THR A 152 -0.50 -8.35 -39.99
C THR A 152 -0.82 -9.51 -39.06
N VAL A 153 -1.54 -10.50 -39.58
CA VAL A 153 -1.81 -11.72 -38.81
C VAL A 153 -0.48 -12.42 -38.48
N PRO A 154 -0.21 -12.76 -37.23
CA PRO A 154 1.01 -13.46 -36.83
C PRO A 154 1.15 -14.79 -37.56
N LYS A 155 2.32 -15.05 -38.18
CA LYS A 155 2.57 -16.25 -38.98
C LYS A 155 2.65 -17.56 -38.21
N LEU A 156 2.85 -17.52 -36.91
CA LEU A 156 2.93 -18.69 -36.05
C LEU A 156 1.57 -18.84 -35.33
N CYS A 157 0.75 -19.75 -35.87
CA CYS A 157 -0.56 -20.12 -35.35
C CYS A 157 -0.46 -20.85 -33.99
N ASN A 158 -0.11 -20.19 -32.93
CA ASN A 158 -0.58 -20.60 -31.61
C ASN A 158 -1.94 -19.93 -31.40
N GLN A 159 -2.91 -20.64 -30.86
CA GLN A 159 -4.34 -20.31 -30.75
C GLN A 159 -4.70 -19.03 -29.99
N ASP A 160 -3.73 -18.17 -29.63
CA ASP A 160 -3.89 -17.02 -28.75
C ASP A 160 -3.81 -15.65 -29.44
N HIS A 161 -3.92 -15.57 -30.76
CA HIS A 161 -4.03 -14.29 -31.47
C HIS A 161 -5.50 -13.90 -31.61
N HIS A 162 -5.80 -12.64 -31.34
CA HIS A 162 -7.14 -12.09 -31.50
C HIS A 162 -7.11 -10.80 -32.29
N MET A 163 -8.13 -10.60 -33.12
CA MET A 163 -8.37 -9.29 -33.73
C MET A 163 -8.95 -8.36 -32.66
N LEU A 164 -8.26 -7.27 -32.36
CA LEU A 164 -8.69 -6.26 -31.37
C LEU A 164 -9.47 -5.13 -32.02
N LEU A 165 -9.14 -4.77 -33.25
CA LEU A 165 -9.77 -3.68 -33.98
C LEU A 165 -9.98 -4.13 -35.41
N SER A 166 -11.17 -3.87 -35.99
CA SER A 166 -11.47 -4.06 -37.39
C SER A 166 -11.44 -2.72 -38.12
N LYS A 167 -10.86 -2.70 -39.30
CA LYS A 167 -10.86 -1.52 -40.21
C LYS A 167 -12.27 -1.04 -40.58
N GLN A 168 -13.30 -1.88 -40.43
CA GLN A 168 -14.71 -1.53 -40.64
C GLN A 168 -15.37 -0.99 -39.35
N GLY A 169 -14.64 -0.93 -38.25
CA GLY A 169 -15.11 -0.40 -36.98
C GLY A 169 -15.16 1.12 -36.96
N GLU A 170 -15.64 1.64 -35.85
CA GLU A 170 -15.63 3.08 -35.57
C GLU A 170 -14.21 3.60 -35.37
N PRO A 171 -13.92 4.86 -35.70
CA PRO A 171 -12.63 5.49 -35.43
C PRO A 171 -12.24 5.42 -33.95
N VAL A 172 -10.95 5.28 -33.68
CA VAL A 172 -10.44 5.15 -32.30
C VAL A 172 -10.23 6.52 -31.69
N GLY A 173 -11.04 6.88 -30.74
CA GLY A 173 -10.87 8.11 -29.94
C GLY A 173 -10.19 7.89 -28.59
N LYS A 174 -10.19 6.64 -28.09
CA LYS A 174 -9.64 6.33 -26.77
C LYS A 174 -9.02 4.93 -26.74
N ILE A 175 -7.87 4.83 -26.08
CA ILE A 175 -7.14 3.58 -25.88
C ILE A 175 -7.00 3.33 -24.38
N TRP A 176 -7.58 2.22 -23.91
CA TRP A 176 -7.39 1.74 -22.55
C TRP A 176 -6.23 0.76 -22.49
N ILE A 177 -5.35 0.95 -21.53
CA ILE A 177 -4.17 0.12 -21.31
C ILE A 177 -4.19 -0.35 -19.86
N ALA A 178 -4.22 -1.67 -19.67
CA ALA A 178 -3.96 -2.29 -18.37
C ALA A 178 -2.52 -2.74 -18.32
N GLU A 179 -1.80 -2.37 -17.28
CA GLU A 179 -0.40 -2.73 -17.10
C GLU A 179 -0.08 -3.07 -15.64
N ASP A 180 1.01 -3.78 -15.44
CA ASP A 180 1.63 -3.96 -14.15
C ASP A 180 3.11 -3.53 -14.20
N TYR A 181 3.86 -3.75 -13.12
CA TYR A 181 5.27 -3.37 -13.05
C TYR A 181 6.18 -4.04 -14.11
N ARG A 182 5.69 -5.07 -14.81
CA ARG A 182 6.44 -5.82 -15.83
C ARG A 182 6.08 -5.48 -17.27
N GLY A 183 4.90 -4.92 -17.51
CA GLY A 183 4.46 -4.56 -18.85
C GLY A 183 2.95 -4.56 -19.05
N ILE A 184 2.53 -4.45 -20.30
CA ILE A 184 1.13 -4.31 -20.70
C ILE A 184 0.43 -5.66 -20.67
N ARG A 185 -0.67 -5.75 -19.93
CA ARG A 185 -1.50 -6.94 -19.77
C ARG A 185 -2.68 -6.99 -20.71
N SER A 186 -3.24 -5.83 -21.05
CA SER A 186 -4.39 -5.72 -21.94
C SER A 186 -4.42 -4.35 -22.60
N VAL A 187 -4.96 -4.31 -23.82
CA VAL A 187 -5.26 -3.09 -24.57
C VAL A 187 -6.69 -3.19 -25.07
N LYS A 188 -7.46 -2.09 -25.03
CA LYS A 188 -8.79 -1.99 -25.59
C LYS A 188 -8.92 -0.66 -26.32
N PHE A 189 -9.35 -0.73 -27.57
CA PHE A 189 -9.67 0.43 -28.40
C PHE A 189 -11.16 0.75 -28.28
N CYS A 190 -11.50 2.02 -28.21
CA CYS A 190 -12.87 2.51 -28.12
C CYS A 190 -13.03 3.73 -29.02
N SER A 191 -14.24 3.93 -29.59
CA SER A 191 -14.57 5.18 -30.26
C SER A 191 -14.67 6.34 -29.26
N ALA A 192 -14.60 7.57 -29.75
CA ALA A 192 -14.73 8.77 -28.91
C ALA A 192 -16.08 8.84 -28.19
N ASP A 193 -17.14 8.36 -28.86
CA ASP A 193 -18.53 8.37 -28.38
C ASP A 193 -18.91 7.11 -27.58
N ALA A 194 -17.99 6.15 -27.45
CA ALA A 194 -18.26 4.94 -26.68
C ALA A 194 -18.58 5.31 -25.23
N SER A 195 -19.72 4.81 -24.78
CA SER A 195 -20.24 4.96 -23.41
C SER A 195 -19.13 4.89 -22.36
N LEU A 196 -19.25 5.71 -21.33
CA LEU A 196 -18.31 5.85 -20.19
C LEU A 196 -17.94 4.54 -19.48
N ALA A 197 -18.60 3.42 -19.80
CA ALA A 197 -18.28 2.12 -19.23
C ALA A 197 -16.88 1.66 -19.67
N GLY A 198 -15.95 1.77 -18.75
CA GLY A 198 -14.59 1.28 -18.91
C GLY A 198 -14.52 -0.25 -19.13
N PRO A 199 -13.36 -0.78 -19.50
CA PRO A 199 -13.15 -2.22 -19.59
C PRO A 199 -13.27 -2.88 -18.21
N THR A 200 -13.59 -4.19 -18.19
CA THR A 200 -13.62 -4.97 -16.94
C THR A 200 -12.28 -4.90 -16.23
N PRO A 201 -12.26 -4.56 -14.92
CA PRO A 201 -11.02 -4.48 -14.15
C PRO A 201 -10.24 -5.80 -14.17
N ILE A 202 -8.93 -5.70 -14.35
CA ILE A 202 -8.01 -6.83 -14.22
C ILE A 202 -7.34 -6.75 -12.87
N VAL A 203 -7.47 -7.79 -12.07
CA VAL A 203 -6.88 -7.85 -10.73
C VAL A 203 -5.38 -7.59 -10.79
N LYS A 204 -4.89 -6.68 -9.94
CA LYS A 204 -3.49 -6.27 -9.82
C LYS A 204 -2.91 -5.65 -11.10
N SER A 205 -3.71 -4.89 -11.81
CA SER A 205 -3.28 -4.08 -12.93
C SER A 205 -3.68 -2.64 -12.70
N TRP A 206 -2.89 -1.75 -13.25
CA TRP A 206 -3.13 -0.32 -13.28
C TRP A 206 -3.64 0.07 -14.65
N TRP A 207 -4.69 0.87 -14.68
CA TRP A 207 -5.32 1.31 -15.91
C TRP A 207 -4.90 2.74 -16.23
N ARG A 208 -4.58 2.98 -17.47
CA ARG A 208 -4.46 4.32 -18.03
C ARG A 208 -5.24 4.43 -19.33
N ALA A 209 -5.70 5.63 -19.63
CA ALA A 209 -6.34 5.93 -20.89
C ALA A 209 -5.48 6.91 -21.69
N ILE A 210 -5.32 6.64 -22.95
CA ILE A 210 -4.79 7.60 -23.93
C ILE A 210 -5.98 8.11 -24.72
N SER A 211 -6.19 9.43 -24.73
CA SER A 211 -7.25 10.09 -25.50
C SER A 211 -6.64 11.21 -26.31
N ALA A 212 -7.14 11.43 -27.49
CA ALA A 212 -6.79 12.56 -28.34
C ALA A 212 -8.04 13.41 -28.65
N PRO A 213 -7.87 14.69 -28.97
CA PRO A 213 -8.98 15.57 -29.40
C PRO A 213 -9.53 15.18 -30.78
N CYS A 214 -8.82 14.38 -31.56
CA CYS A 214 -9.23 13.81 -32.81
C CYS A 214 -9.01 12.30 -32.82
N ASP A 215 -9.49 11.62 -33.85
CA ASP A 215 -9.29 10.19 -33.98
C ASP A 215 -7.80 9.82 -34.00
N ILE A 216 -7.46 8.74 -33.28
CA ILE A 216 -6.10 8.24 -33.22
C ILE A 216 -5.87 7.30 -34.38
N GLU A 217 -5.16 7.76 -35.40
CA GLU A 217 -4.89 6.96 -36.61
C GLU A 217 -3.68 6.03 -36.42
N LYS A 218 -2.68 6.44 -35.65
CA LYS A 218 -1.43 5.69 -35.50
C LYS A 218 -0.92 5.71 -34.06
N ILE A 219 -0.35 4.61 -33.65
CA ILE A 219 0.35 4.48 -32.38
C ILE A 219 1.74 3.92 -32.56
N THR A 220 2.67 4.35 -31.71
CA THR A 220 4.01 3.76 -31.62
C THR A 220 4.03 2.82 -30.43
N ILE A 221 4.48 1.62 -30.63
CA ILE A 221 4.64 0.63 -29.55
C ILE A 221 6.12 0.37 -29.29
N ARG A 222 6.43 0.19 -28.00
CA ARG A 222 7.75 -0.21 -27.53
C ARG A 222 7.68 -1.62 -26.96
N SER A 223 8.52 -2.51 -27.47
CA SER A 223 8.65 -3.89 -27.02
C SER A 223 10.06 -4.17 -26.50
N ASP A 224 10.16 -4.99 -25.44
CA ASP A 224 11.44 -5.53 -24.96
C ASP A 224 11.81 -6.84 -25.70
N GLY A 225 11.05 -7.20 -26.74
CA GLY A 225 11.20 -8.42 -27.49
C GLY A 225 10.42 -9.61 -26.94
N LEU A 226 10.05 -9.59 -25.66
CA LEU A 226 9.18 -10.60 -25.04
C LEU A 226 7.74 -10.12 -24.91
N LYS A 227 7.54 -8.84 -24.61
CA LYS A 227 6.23 -8.24 -24.35
C LYS A 227 6.25 -6.73 -24.60
N LEU A 228 5.07 -6.16 -24.73
CA LEU A 228 4.93 -4.72 -24.84
C LEU A 228 5.23 -4.02 -23.51
N ARG A 229 5.96 -2.93 -23.63
CA ARG A 229 6.37 -2.09 -22.49
C ARG A 229 5.65 -0.76 -22.48
N ASP A 230 5.33 -0.21 -23.65
CA ASP A 230 4.66 1.07 -23.76
C ASP A 230 3.90 1.22 -25.08
N ILE A 231 2.88 2.09 -25.03
CA ILE A 231 2.08 2.51 -26.18
C ILE A 231 1.99 4.03 -26.11
N LEU A 232 2.36 4.71 -27.19
CA LEU A 232 2.36 6.16 -27.33
C LEU A 232 1.54 6.54 -28.57
N ILE A 233 0.87 7.70 -28.54
CA ILE A 233 0.30 8.26 -29.77
C ILE A 233 1.47 8.65 -30.67
N TYR A 234 1.36 8.30 -31.95
CA TYR A 234 2.32 8.76 -32.97
C TYR A 234 2.00 10.23 -33.26
N ASP A 235 2.82 11.13 -32.77
CA ASP A 235 2.74 12.56 -33.06
C ASP A 235 4.14 13.08 -33.42
N GLU A 236 4.30 13.54 -34.65
CA GLU A 236 5.57 14.08 -35.15
C GLU A 236 5.96 15.39 -34.46
N THR A 237 5.02 16.07 -33.82
CA THR A 237 5.20 17.40 -33.21
C THR A 237 5.53 17.38 -31.73
N ILE A 238 5.24 16.27 -31.04
CA ILE A 238 5.46 16.15 -29.59
C ILE A 238 6.77 15.41 -29.34
N PRO A 239 7.81 16.07 -28.79
CA PRO A 239 9.02 15.36 -28.40
C PRO A 239 8.63 14.28 -27.38
N ASN A 240 9.23 13.08 -27.51
CA ASN A 240 9.02 11.88 -26.70
C ASN A 240 8.91 12.19 -25.18
N ASN A 241 7.79 12.69 -24.76
CA ASN A 241 7.47 12.78 -23.35
C ASN A 241 7.12 11.37 -22.90
N THR A 242 8.09 10.71 -22.27
CA THR A 242 7.83 9.57 -21.41
C THR A 242 6.82 10.06 -20.39
N SER A 243 5.57 9.81 -20.68
CA SER A 243 4.45 10.45 -20.03
C SER A 243 4.43 10.12 -18.54
N ASN A 244 4.64 11.13 -17.73
CA ASN A 244 4.23 11.13 -16.35
C ASN A 244 2.72 10.96 -16.34
N TYR A 245 2.22 9.76 -16.16
CA TYR A 245 0.79 9.46 -16.19
C TYR A 245 0.31 8.87 -14.88
N VAL A 246 -0.99 8.96 -14.69
CA VAL A 246 -1.67 8.34 -13.56
C VAL A 246 -2.16 6.96 -13.98
N GLY A 247 -1.72 5.94 -13.24
CA GLY A 247 -2.26 4.59 -13.32
C GLY A 247 -3.35 4.41 -12.27
N TRP A 248 -4.53 3.97 -12.67
CA TRP A 248 -5.69 3.79 -11.82
C TRP A 248 -5.97 2.32 -11.56
N ALA A 249 -6.30 1.95 -10.33
CA ALA A 249 -6.64 0.56 -10.00
C ALA A 249 -7.89 0.06 -10.74
N ASN A 250 -8.81 0.96 -11.10
CA ASN A 250 -9.99 0.68 -11.92
C ASN A 250 -10.04 1.62 -13.13
N PRO A 251 -10.63 1.21 -14.25
CA PRO A 251 -10.79 2.09 -15.41
C PRO A 251 -11.78 3.24 -15.16
N GLU A 252 -12.80 3.04 -14.34
CA GLU A 252 -13.69 4.10 -13.91
C GLU A 252 -13.03 4.87 -12.76
N HIS A 253 -12.69 6.12 -13.00
CA HIS A 253 -11.95 6.95 -12.05
C HIS A 253 -12.32 8.43 -12.22
N PRO A 254 -12.14 9.26 -11.17
CA PRO A 254 -12.30 10.70 -11.24
C PRO A 254 -11.28 11.34 -12.18
N ASN A 255 -11.63 12.49 -12.73
CA ASN A 255 -10.72 13.24 -13.60
C ASN A 255 -9.75 14.14 -12.83
N ASN A 256 -10.08 14.49 -11.59
CA ASN A 256 -9.35 15.48 -10.80
C ASN A 256 -8.58 14.82 -9.66
N VAL A 257 -7.30 15.08 -9.59
CA VAL A 257 -6.42 14.69 -8.49
C VAL A 257 -6.02 15.93 -7.71
N ILE A 258 -6.15 15.91 -6.40
CA ILE A 258 -5.74 16.99 -5.50
C ILE A 258 -4.52 16.59 -4.69
N ASP A 259 -3.62 17.53 -4.46
CA ASP A 259 -2.53 17.40 -3.49
C ASP A 259 -3.07 17.86 -2.12
N ILE A 260 -3.17 16.93 -1.16
CA ILE A 260 -3.69 17.26 0.19
C ILE A 260 -2.76 18.20 0.97
N MET A 261 -1.52 18.40 0.53
CA MET A 261 -0.60 19.35 1.20
C MET A 261 -0.92 20.78 0.82
N THR A 262 -1.23 21.05 -0.44
CA THR A 262 -1.49 22.42 -0.94
C THR A 262 -2.96 22.69 -1.24
N PHE A 263 -3.80 21.70 -1.40
CA PHE A 263 -5.18 21.75 -1.90
C PHE A 263 -5.31 22.14 -3.38
N ASP A 264 -4.19 22.13 -4.09
CA ASP A 264 -4.21 22.44 -5.50
C ASP A 264 -4.58 21.20 -6.34
N GLN A 265 -5.29 21.46 -7.41
CA GLN A 265 -5.48 20.44 -8.46
C GLN A 265 -4.16 20.19 -9.16
N VAL A 266 -3.80 18.93 -9.28
CA VAL A 266 -2.53 18.53 -9.88
C VAL A 266 -2.74 18.23 -11.35
N HIS A 267 -2.09 19.01 -12.22
CA HIS A 267 -2.18 18.86 -13.68
C HIS A 267 -0.98 18.11 -14.27
N SER A 268 0.15 18.04 -13.54
CA SER A 268 1.33 17.32 -13.97
C SER A 268 2.03 16.68 -12.78
N PHE A 269 2.53 15.47 -12.97
CA PHE A 269 3.22 14.71 -11.94
C PHE A 269 4.69 14.56 -12.34
N PRO A 270 5.64 14.76 -11.40
CA PRO A 270 7.07 14.62 -11.69
C PRO A 270 7.46 13.17 -12.02
N GLU A 271 6.67 12.21 -11.55
CA GLU A 271 6.88 10.78 -11.71
C GLU A 271 5.54 10.09 -11.99
N ARG A 272 5.60 8.80 -12.34
CA ARG A 272 4.39 7.96 -12.47
C ARG A 272 3.66 7.91 -11.13
N LEU A 273 2.37 8.22 -11.14
CA LEU A 273 1.49 8.13 -9.99
C LEU A 273 0.57 6.91 -10.14
N LEU A 274 0.45 6.09 -9.11
CA LEU A 274 -0.50 4.97 -9.07
C LEU A 274 -1.59 5.29 -8.06
N MET A 275 -2.86 5.27 -8.47
CA MET A 275 -4.02 5.60 -7.64
C MET A 275 -4.83 4.34 -7.34
N THR A 276 -4.79 3.91 -6.08
CA THR A 276 -5.68 2.88 -5.56
C THR A 276 -6.92 3.50 -4.94
N CYS A 277 -7.92 2.69 -4.58
CA CYS A 277 -9.15 3.20 -4.00
C CYS A 277 -9.72 2.28 -2.91
N PHE A 278 -10.56 2.85 -2.08
CA PHE A 278 -11.47 2.10 -1.21
C PHE A 278 -12.87 2.69 -1.29
N ASN A 279 -13.87 1.87 -1.00
CA ASN A 279 -15.26 2.33 -0.92
C ASN A 279 -15.53 2.82 0.51
N CYS A 280 -15.72 4.13 0.66
CA CYS A 280 -16.15 4.72 1.91
C CYS A 280 -17.67 4.58 2.02
N ASN A 281 -18.17 4.11 3.16
CA ASN A 281 -19.61 3.89 3.43
C ASN A 281 -20.31 2.88 2.50
N ALA A 282 -19.58 2.00 1.83
CA ALA A 282 -20.23 0.93 1.11
C ALA A 282 -20.92 -0.04 2.10
N ASN A 283 -21.97 -0.68 1.61
CA ASN A 283 -22.72 -1.64 2.42
C ASN A 283 -21.81 -2.80 2.88
N GLY A 284 -21.88 -3.16 4.15
CA GLY A 284 -21.04 -4.22 4.73
C GLY A 284 -19.69 -3.77 5.28
N ILE A 285 -19.31 -2.49 5.16
CA ILE A 285 -18.10 -1.97 5.79
C ILE A 285 -18.29 -1.95 7.32
N THR A 286 -17.37 -2.61 8.02
CA THR A 286 -17.38 -2.74 9.50
C THR A 286 -16.37 -1.85 10.19
N GLY A 287 -15.49 -1.19 9.44
CA GLY A 287 -14.47 -0.28 9.95
C GLY A 287 -13.39 0.04 8.93
N TYR A 288 -12.47 0.90 9.33
CA TYR A 288 -11.32 1.31 8.51
C TYR A 288 -10.02 1.12 9.27
N THR A 289 -8.98 0.67 8.59
CA THR A 289 -7.62 0.64 9.15
C THR A 289 -6.69 1.48 8.30
N ALA A 290 -6.00 2.43 8.93
CA ALA A 290 -4.88 3.13 8.31
C ALA A 290 -3.55 2.54 8.76
N VAL A 291 -2.62 2.41 7.82
CA VAL A 291 -1.21 2.07 8.09
C VAL A 291 -0.39 3.32 7.93
N THR A 292 0.53 3.57 8.84
CA THR A 292 1.40 4.75 8.78
C THR A 292 2.82 4.38 8.34
N SER A 293 3.48 5.32 7.69
CA SER A 293 4.93 5.32 7.46
C SER A 293 5.50 6.55 8.16
N GLY A 294 6.20 6.34 9.28
CA GLY A 294 6.56 7.44 10.18
C GLY A 294 5.31 8.15 10.72
N SER A 295 5.21 9.47 10.54
CA SER A 295 4.09 10.28 11.00
C SER A 295 2.90 10.33 10.05
N SER A 296 3.06 9.90 8.82
CA SER A 296 2.07 10.07 7.74
C SER A 296 1.31 8.78 7.45
N VAL A 297 0.07 8.90 7.00
CA VAL A 297 -0.72 7.77 6.50
C VAL A 297 -0.08 7.25 5.20
N ALA A 298 0.13 5.95 5.12
CA ALA A 298 0.69 5.29 3.95
C ALA A 298 -0.38 4.49 3.16
N MET A 299 -1.33 3.89 3.87
CA MET A 299 -2.39 3.09 3.26
C MET A 299 -3.66 3.19 4.10
N ILE A 300 -4.82 3.12 3.44
CA ILE A 300 -6.14 3.02 4.08
C ILE A 300 -6.85 1.80 3.52
N HIS A 301 -7.44 1.02 4.40
CA HIS A 301 -8.21 -0.18 4.06
C HIS A 301 -9.59 -0.13 4.72
N ALA A 302 -10.64 -0.40 3.93
CA ALA A 302 -12.00 -0.59 4.42
C ALA A 302 -12.25 -2.10 4.64
N HIS A 303 -12.73 -2.47 5.82
CA HIS A 303 -13.01 -3.85 6.18
C HIS A 303 -14.46 -4.21 5.85
N GLU A 304 -14.66 -5.15 4.93
CA GLU A 304 -15.97 -5.72 4.60
C GLU A 304 -16.24 -7.02 5.37
N ASN A 305 -15.19 -7.74 5.71
CA ASN A 305 -15.17 -8.98 6.50
C ASN A 305 -13.79 -9.12 7.11
N ASP A 306 -13.55 -10.15 7.91
CA ASP A 306 -12.26 -10.45 8.56
C ASP A 306 -11.14 -10.80 7.55
N ASN A 307 -10.88 -9.92 6.60
CA ASN A 307 -9.82 -10.09 5.61
C ASN A 307 -8.45 -9.81 6.25
N THR A 308 -7.82 -10.85 6.76
CA THR A 308 -6.51 -10.77 7.42
C THR A 308 -5.32 -10.65 6.44
N GLY A 309 -5.53 -10.95 5.16
CA GLY A 309 -4.47 -10.90 4.13
C GLY A 309 -3.87 -9.50 3.92
N PHE A 310 -4.65 -8.45 4.18
CA PHE A 310 -4.20 -7.07 4.15
C PHE A 310 -2.99 -6.82 5.07
N TYR A 311 -3.01 -7.35 6.29
CA TYR A 311 -1.95 -7.11 7.28
C TYR A 311 -0.60 -7.70 6.85
N ALA A 312 -0.59 -8.89 6.26
CA ALA A 312 0.63 -9.52 5.77
C ALA A 312 1.27 -8.73 4.62
N ASP A 313 0.45 -8.20 3.70
CA ASP A 313 0.91 -7.34 2.62
C ASP A 313 1.52 -6.05 3.17
N MET A 314 0.88 -5.45 4.18
CA MET A 314 1.34 -4.21 4.80
C MET A 314 2.58 -4.40 5.67
N ASP A 315 2.70 -5.51 6.38
CA ASP A 315 3.95 -5.84 7.12
C ASP A 315 5.14 -5.96 6.16
N ALA A 316 4.93 -6.52 4.97
CA ALA A 316 5.97 -6.60 3.95
C ALA A 316 6.33 -5.23 3.34
N ALA A 317 5.34 -4.37 3.12
CA ALA A 317 5.55 -3.04 2.52
C ALA A 317 6.05 -2.01 3.55
N TYR A 318 5.56 -2.09 4.78
CA TYR A 318 5.84 -1.17 5.89
C TYR A 318 6.20 -1.93 7.17
N PRO A 319 7.41 -2.51 7.27
CA PRO A 319 7.82 -3.32 8.43
C PRO A 319 7.79 -2.58 9.77
N ARG A 320 7.73 -1.25 9.73
CA ARG A 320 7.60 -0.37 10.89
C ARG A 320 6.31 0.45 10.86
N GLY A 321 5.32 -0.01 10.11
CA GLY A 321 4.01 0.64 10.04
C GLY A 321 3.26 0.53 11.35
N PHE A 322 2.57 1.60 11.76
CA PHE A 322 1.63 1.57 12.88
C PHE A 322 0.21 1.47 12.33
N PHE A 323 -0.61 0.57 12.89
CA PHE A 323 -1.96 0.29 12.41
C PHE A 323 -2.99 0.95 13.32
N ILE A 324 -3.76 1.88 12.78
CA ILE A 324 -4.84 2.59 13.50
C ILE A 324 -6.16 2.05 12.97
N HIS A 325 -6.94 1.39 13.81
CA HIS A 325 -8.24 0.86 13.44
C HIS A 325 -9.37 1.72 13.98
N MET A 326 -10.32 2.06 13.13
CA MET A 326 -11.59 2.72 13.46
C MET A 326 -12.74 1.74 13.21
N PRO A 327 -13.34 1.15 14.25
CA PRO A 327 -14.53 0.35 14.09
C PRO A 327 -15.73 1.23 13.75
N LEU A 328 -16.69 0.71 13.00
CA LEU A 328 -18.00 1.32 12.79
C LEU A 328 -19.08 0.52 13.51
N ASP A 329 -19.95 1.21 14.21
CA ASP A 329 -21.13 0.64 14.84
C ASP A 329 -22.27 0.42 13.82
N ASP A 330 -23.33 -0.28 14.21
CA ASP A 330 -24.50 -0.45 13.36
C ASP A 330 -25.11 0.91 12.97
N GLY A 331 -25.28 1.13 11.66
CA GLY A 331 -25.79 2.38 11.11
C GLY A 331 -24.81 3.57 11.25
N GLU A 332 -23.58 3.34 11.66
CA GLU A 332 -22.53 4.35 11.67
C GLU A 332 -21.85 4.44 10.30
N PHE A 333 -21.66 5.66 9.81
CA PHE A 333 -21.00 5.94 8.54
C PHE A 333 -20.20 7.26 8.63
N VAL A 334 -19.18 7.39 7.79
CA VAL A 334 -18.34 8.58 7.71
C VAL A 334 -19.11 9.72 7.06
N THR A 335 -19.23 10.85 7.73
CA THR A 335 -19.88 12.06 7.21
C THR A 335 -18.89 13.08 6.66
N GLU A 336 -17.67 13.09 7.18
CA GLU A 336 -16.63 13.99 6.72
C GLU A 336 -15.26 13.30 6.73
N VAL A 337 -14.50 13.51 5.67
CA VAL A 337 -13.07 13.26 5.63
C VAL A 337 -12.35 14.58 5.66
N CYS A 338 -11.53 14.79 6.67
CA CYS A 338 -10.82 16.03 6.89
C CYS A 338 -9.31 15.81 6.84
N ARG A 339 -8.59 16.86 6.46
CA ARG A 339 -7.16 16.97 6.63
C ARG A 339 -6.86 17.70 7.92
N ARG A 340 -5.96 17.15 8.72
CA ARG A 340 -5.28 17.87 9.78
C ARG A 340 -3.87 18.19 9.33
N TYR A 341 -3.48 19.43 9.48
CA TYR A 341 -2.08 19.82 9.30
C TYR A 341 -1.59 20.66 10.48
N ALA A 342 -0.31 20.59 10.70
CA ALA A 342 0.37 21.40 11.71
C ALA A 342 1.44 22.24 11.03
N LEU A 343 1.48 23.52 11.35
CA LEU A 343 2.54 24.44 10.96
C LEU A 343 3.54 24.53 12.11
N ALA A 344 4.81 24.25 11.86
CA ALA A 344 5.87 24.62 12.76
C ALA A 344 6.88 25.50 12.01
N ALA A 345 7.21 26.64 12.58
CA ALA A 345 8.14 27.62 12.00
C ALA A 345 7.82 27.99 10.53
N GLY A 346 6.53 28.10 10.19
CA GLY A 346 6.08 28.45 8.84
C GLY A 346 6.22 27.34 7.78
N LYS A 347 6.57 26.12 8.18
CA LYS A 347 6.64 24.95 7.28
C LYS A 347 5.58 23.92 7.65
N TRP A 348 4.96 23.32 6.63
CA TRP A 348 4.08 22.16 6.78
C TRP A 348 4.88 20.96 7.29
N ILE A 349 4.47 20.36 8.41
CA ILE A 349 5.21 19.25 9.02
C ILE A 349 4.66 17.90 8.55
N SER A 350 3.33 17.74 8.53
CA SER A 350 2.67 16.52 8.09
C SER A 350 1.20 16.77 7.82
N ALA A 351 0.61 16.00 6.92
CA ALA A 351 -0.82 15.90 6.74
C ALA A 351 -1.30 14.55 7.30
N CYS A 352 -2.27 14.60 8.21
CA CYS A 352 -2.98 13.44 8.73
C CYS A 352 -4.43 13.52 8.28
N LEU A 353 -5.11 12.39 8.20
CA LEU A 353 -6.53 12.34 7.87
C LEU A 353 -7.35 12.17 9.14
N VAL A 354 -8.50 12.82 9.19
CA VAL A 354 -9.48 12.68 10.27
C VAL A 354 -10.80 12.24 9.67
N PHE A 355 -11.31 11.10 10.11
CA PHE A 355 -12.63 10.63 9.73
C PHE A 355 -13.61 10.99 10.83
N ILE A 356 -14.71 11.64 10.44
CA ILE A 356 -15.80 12.04 11.33
C ILE A 356 -17.05 11.28 10.92
N THR A 357 -17.77 10.71 11.89
CA THR A 357 -18.97 9.91 11.63
C THR A 357 -20.25 10.61 12.05
N ASN A 358 -21.39 10.10 11.55
CA ASN A 358 -22.73 10.54 11.94
C ASN A 358 -23.05 10.37 13.43
N LYS A 359 -22.31 9.48 14.14
CA LYS A 359 -22.42 9.30 15.60
C LYS A 359 -21.45 10.17 16.41
N GLY A 360 -20.71 11.08 15.73
CA GLY A 360 -19.77 12.01 16.37
C GLY A 360 -18.42 11.42 16.73
N ARG A 361 -18.11 10.19 16.27
CA ARG A 361 -16.76 9.63 16.37
C ARG A 361 -15.79 10.46 15.53
N ASN A 362 -14.62 10.74 16.09
CA ASN A 362 -13.54 11.41 15.41
C ASN A 362 -12.29 10.52 15.51
N THR A 363 -11.80 10.02 14.38
CA THR A 363 -10.59 9.18 14.36
C THR A 363 -9.49 9.87 13.59
N LEU A 364 -8.35 10.06 14.25
CA LEU A 364 -7.14 10.63 13.65
C LEU A 364 -6.28 9.48 13.09
N PHE A 365 -6.17 9.42 11.78
CA PHE A 365 -5.22 8.59 11.08
C PHE A 365 -3.91 9.35 10.90
N GLY A 366 -2.93 9.03 11.75
CA GLY A 366 -1.64 9.70 11.80
C GLY A 366 -1.22 10.04 13.22
N THR A 367 -0.17 10.82 13.37
CA THR A 367 0.39 11.19 14.68
C THR A 367 -0.34 12.38 15.29
N SER A 368 -0.29 12.47 16.60
CA SER A 368 -0.93 13.56 17.35
C SER A 368 -0.28 14.93 17.14
N GLY A 369 0.91 15.01 16.58
CA GLY A 369 1.65 16.27 16.41
C GLY A 369 2.03 16.96 17.75
N PRO A 370 2.97 17.89 17.77
CA PRO A 370 3.33 18.61 18.99
C PRO A 370 2.19 19.52 19.46
N PRO A 371 1.98 19.68 20.78
CA PRO A 371 0.89 20.46 21.36
C PRO A 371 0.94 21.95 21.02
N GLU A 372 2.11 22.45 20.63
CA GLU A 372 2.34 23.87 20.31
C GLU A 372 1.82 24.27 18.90
N SER A 373 1.52 23.29 18.06
CA SER A 373 0.91 23.56 16.77
C SER A 373 -0.60 23.69 16.93
N CYS A 374 -1.18 24.87 16.61
CA CYS A 374 -2.63 25.02 16.51
C CYS A 374 -3.12 24.22 15.30
N PRO A 375 -3.67 23.01 15.49
CA PRO A 375 -4.10 22.22 14.37
C PRO A 375 -5.39 22.80 13.81
N VAL A 376 -5.39 23.05 12.51
CA VAL A 376 -6.60 23.39 11.77
C VAL A 376 -7.09 22.12 11.07
N LEU A 377 -8.39 21.98 10.99
CA LEU A 377 -9.06 20.89 10.30
C LEU A 377 -9.69 21.44 9.02
N ASP A 378 -9.23 20.96 7.87
CA ASP A 378 -9.86 21.26 6.60
C ASP A 378 -10.70 20.08 6.14
N ARG A 379 -11.99 20.28 5.92
CA ARG A 379 -12.84 19.28 5.31
C ARG A 379 -12.47 19.12 3.83
N ILE A 380 -12.10 17.91 3.45
CA ILE A 380 -11.74 17.54 2.07
C ILE A 380 -12.97 17.04 1.32
N LEU A 381 -13.77 16.18 1.98
CA LEU A 381 -14.84 15.42 1.35
C LEU A 381 -15.98 15.20 2.34
N THR A 382 -17.20 15.17 1.83
CA THR A 382 -18.41 14.69 2.52
C THR A 382 -18.89 13.42 1.80
N PRO A 383 -18.51 12.21 2.26
CA PRO A 383 -18.92 10.97 1.61
C PRO A 383 -20.43 10.76 1.70
N ALA A 384 -21.03 10.21 0.64
CA ALA A 384 -22.43 9.80 0.64
C ALA A 384 -22.65 8.64 1.62
N PRO A 385 -23.80 8.58 2.31
CA PRO A 385 -24.10 7.52 3.29
C PRO A 385 -24.13 6.10 2.72
N ASN A 386 -24.40 5.98 1.42
CA ASN A 386 -24.57 4.70 0.71
C ASN A 386 -23.41 4.35 -0.21
N GLY A 387 -22.30 5.02 -0.06
CA GLY A 387 -21.05 4.70 -0.74
C GLY A 387 -20.44 5.87 -1.50
N THR A 388 -19.15 6.07 -1.32
CA THR A 388 -18.31 7.00 -2.10
C THR A 388 -16.96 6.34 -2.33
N GLN A 389 -16.52 6.27 -3.58
CA GLN A 389 -15.19 5.78 -3.90
C GLN A 389 -14.17 6.89 -3.66
N ILE A 390 -13.22 6.62 -2.78
CA ILE A 390 -12.11 7.53 -2.48
C ILE A 390 -10.83 6.94 -3.04
N TRP A 391 -10.18 7.68 -3.91
CA TRP A 391 -8.91 7.31 -4.52
C TRP A 391 -7.77 8.01 -3.81
N PHE A 392 -6.66 7.29 -3.66
CA PHE A 392 -5.44 7.83 -3.08
C PHE A 392 -4.21 7.16 -3.71
N ASN A 393 -3.05 7.83 -3.63
CA ASN A 393 -1.85 7.28 -4.22
C ASN A 393 -1.36 6.03 -3.49
N ASP A 394 -1.07 4.98 -4.25
CA ASP A 394 -0.42 3.77 -3.73
C ASP A 394 1.04 4.08 -3.41
N SER A 395 1.36 4.08 -2.13
CA SER A 395 2.69 4.36 -1.61
C SER A 395 3.56 3.10 -1.44
N THR A 396 3.06 1.92 -1.81
CA THR A 396 3.81 0.66 -1.68
C THR A 396 4.85 0.46 -2.78
N SER A 397 4.60 1.03 -3.96
CA SER A 397 5.41 0.81 -5.16
C SER A 397 6.19 2.04 -5.62
N VAL A 398 5.60 3.23 -5.48
CA VAL A 398 6.13 4.49 -6.03
C VAL A 398 6.13 5.60 -4.99
N HIS A 399 6.82 6.69 -5.27
CA HIS A 399 6.76 7.88 -4.44
C HIS A 399 5.47 8.70 -4.73
N PRO A 400 4.93 9.42 -3.73
CA PRO A 400 5.42 9.54 -2.34
C PRO A 400 5.13 8.28 -1.51
N LYS A 401 5.93 8.01 -0.50
CA LYS A 401 5.76 6.87 0.45
C LYS A 401 4.71 7.14 1.54
N SER A 402 3.78 8.02 1.25
CA SER A 402 2.63 8.35 2.08
C SER A 402 1.48 8.83 1.21
N VAL A 403 0.27 8.80 1.75
CA VAL A 403 -0.91 9.37 1.09
C VAL A 403 -0.73 10.89 1.01
N ARG A 404 -0.61 11.38 -0.20
CA ARG A 404 -0.48 12.80 -0.54
C ARG A 404 -1.51 13.25 -1.57
N TYR A 405 -1.87 12.37 -2.49
CA TYR A 405 -2.81 12.67 -3.55
C TYR A 405 -4.12 11.95 -3.30
N LEU A 406 -5.23 12.66 -3.43
CA LEU A 406 -6.57 12.11 -3.37
C LEU A 406 -7.33 12.45 -4.65
N ALA A 407 -8.30 11.60 -5.01
CA ALA A 407 -9.24 11.90 -6.08
C ALA A 407 -10.63 11.34 -5.73
N PHE A 408 -11.66 12.07 -6.12
CA PHE A 408 -13.09 11.76 -5.93
C PHE A 408 -13.93 12.57 -6.92
N ASP A 409 -15.17 12.15 -7.15
CA ASP A 409 -16.00 12.73 -8.22
C ASP A 409 -16.40 14.18 -7.97
N GLU A 410 -16.70 14.55 -6.74
CA GLU A 410 -17.14 15.88 -6.39
C GLU A 410 -16.11 16.63 -5.52
N LEU A 411 -15.58 17.72 -6.05
CA LEU A 411 -14.73 18.65 -5.32
C LEU A 411 -15.60 19.72 -4.64
N ALA A 412 -15.74 19.63 -3.32
CA ALA A 412 -16.30 20.72 -2.54
C ALA A 412 -15.19 21.71 -2.12
N PRO A 413 -15.44 23.01 -2.05
CA PRO A 413 -14.46 23.94 -1.53
C PRO A 413 -14.10 23.58 -0.07
N PRO A 414 -12.81 23.66 0.31
CA PRO A 414 -12.37 23.33 1.65
C PRO A 414 -13.02 24.28 2.67
N VAL A 415 -13.52 23.70 3.75
CA VAL A 415 -14.10 24.45 4.88
C VAL A 415 -13.20 24.27 6.08
N GLN A 416 -12.60 25.36 6.55
CA GLN A 416 -11.76 25.35 7.75
C GLN A 416 -12.60 25.27 9.03
N ARG A 417 -12.17 24.41 9.93
CA ARG A 417 -12.77 24.26 11.28
C ARG A 417 -11.67 24.23 12.33
N PRO A 418 -11.93 24.74 13.54
CA PRO A 418 -11.04 24.50 14.67
C PRO A 418 -10.98 23.00 14.98
N PHE A 419 -9.81 22.52 15.34
CA PHE A 419 -9.64 21.14 15.76
C PHE A 419 -10.39 20.89 17.07
N PRO A 420 -11.20 19.80 17.16
CA PRO A 420 -11.94 19.52 18.40
C PRO A 420 -11.00 19.36 19.58
N PRO A 421 -11.22 20.02 20.71
CA PRO A 421 -10.38 19.91 21.90
C PRO A 421 -10.22 18.47 22.39
N SER A 422 -11.24 17.63 22.19
CA SER A 422 -11.22 16.20 22.55
C SER A 422 -10.17 15.37 21.81
N LEU A 423 -9.68 15.86 20.68
CA LEU A 423 -8.63 15.21 19.90
C LEU A 423 -7.23 15.80 20.17
N ILE A 424 -7.11 16.80 21.07
CA ILE A 424 -5.83 17.36 21.49
C ILE A 424 -5.46 16.66 22.80
N PRO A 425 -4.71 15.56 22.78
CA PRO A 425 -4.32 14.91 24.01
C PRO A 425 -3.30 15.78 24.74
N ASN A 426 -3.35 15.77 26.07
CA ASN A 426 -2.32 16.38 26.88
C ASN A 426 -1.12 15.41 26.93
N PRO A 427 0.01 15.70 26.23
CA PRO A 427 1.07 14.73 26.08
C PRO A 427 1.73 14.41 27.42
N PRO A 428 2.15 13.16 27.63
CA PRO A 428 2.97 12.79 28.78
C PRO A 428 4.34 13.50 28.73
N TYR A 429 4.93 13.75 29.89
CA TYR A 429 6.20 14.50 30.07
C TYR A 429 7.36 13.98 29.18
N PHE A 430 7.44 12.68 28.89
CA PHE A 430 8.50 12.09 28.08
C PHE A 430 8.39 12.39 26.59
N TRP A 431 7.27 12.96 26.10
CA TRP A 431 7.13 13.34 24.70
C TRP A 431 8.11 14.44 24.28
N THR A 432 8.36 15.39 25.14
CA THR A 432 9.26 16.52 24.84
C THR A 432 10.72 16.10 24.61
N GLN A 433 11.07 14.88 24.97
CA GLN A 433 12.44 14.36 24.86
C GLN A 433 12.69 13.40 23.68
N ASN A 434 11.63 12.95 22.99
CA ASN A 434 11.72 11.94 21.95
C ASN A 434 11.26 12.46 20.60
N THR A 435 12.08 12.24 19.57
CA THR A 435 11.77 12.55 18.15
C THR A 435 10.86 11.49 17.49
N GLU A 436 10.40 10.49 18.23
CA GLU A 436 9.53 9.43 17.70
C GLU A 436 8.10 9.93 17.45
N PRO A 437 7.46 9.44 16.37
CA PRO A 437 6.05 9.69 16.15
C PRO A 437 5.21 8.96 17.22
N TRP A 438 4.29 9.69 17.85
CA TRP A 438 3.36 9.16 18.83
C TRP A 438 1.94 9.10 18.30
N PHE A 439 1.29 7.98 18.55
CA PHE A 439 -0.10 7.73 18.22
C PHE A 439 -0.88 7.64 19.53
N VAL A 440 -2.07 8.22 19.55
CA VAL A 440 -2.91 8.22 20.72
C VAL A 440 -4.32 7.75 20.37
N SER A 441 -4.88 6.97 21.27
CA SER A 441 -6.29 6.59 21.28
C SER A 441 -6.82 6.71 22.69
N SER A 442 -8.10 7.02 22.83
CA SER A 442 -8.74 7.18 24.13
C SER A 442 -10.14 6.58 24.09
N CYS A 443 -10.62 6.08 25.23
CA CYS A 443 -11.97 5.58 25.40
C CYS A 443 -12.54 5.93 26.77
N ASN A 444 -13.88 5.90 26.85
CA ASN A 444 -14.59 5.97 28.11
C ASN A 444 -14.69 4.57 28.70
N MET A 445 -14.44 4.42 30.01
CA MET A 445 -14.47 3.12 30.67
C MET A 445 -15.86 2.65 31.09
N LYS A 446 -16.88 3.52 30.99
CA LYS A 446 -18.24 3.21 31.43
C LYS A 446 -19.01 2.37 30.39
N GLY A 447 -19.64 1.29 30.84
CA GLY A 447 -20.55 0.49 30.01
C GLY A 447 -19.86 -0.54 29.11
N ILE A 448 -18.58 -0.84 29.33
CA ILE A 448 -17.86 -1.89 28.59
C ILE A 448 -18.36 -3.25 29.03
N VAL A 449 -18.72 -4.11 28.08
CA VAL A 449 -19.23 -5.48 28.34
C VAL A 449 -18.28 -6.56 27.84
N ASP A 450 -17.57 -6.30 26.74
CA ASP A 450 -16.62 -7.25 26.15
C ASP A 450 -15.32 -6.53 25.76
N MET A 451 -14.22 -7.27 25.78
CA MET A 451 -12.95 -6.81 25.26
C MET A 451 -12.27 -7.88 24.40
N THR A 452 -11.62 -7.47 23.34
CA THR A 452 -10.78 -8.32 22.48
C THR A 452 -9.38 -7.73 22.45
N LEU A 453 -8.40 -8.49 22.93
CA LEU A 453 -7.00 -8.06 22.98
C LEU A 453 -6.28 -8.42 21.68
N CYS A 454 -5.34 -7.58 21.26
CA CYS A 454 -4.35 -7.90 20.24
C CYS A 454 -3.00 -8.16 20.88
N ARG A 455 -2.38 -9.31 20.54
CA ARG A 455 -1.05 -9.70 21.04
C ARG A 455 -0.09 -9.93 19.88
N ASP A 456 1.03 -9.22 19.90
CA ASP A 456 2.07 -9.46 18.92
C ASP A 456 2.97 -10.63 19.34
N THR A 457 2.72 -11.81 18.78
CA THR A 457 3.48 -13.02 19.05
C THR A 457 4.76 -13.12 18.23
N THR A 458 5.00 -12.22 17.28
CA THR A 458 6.24 -12.19 16.47
C THR A 458 7.41 -11.58 17.24
N LEU A 459 7.12 -10.73 18.21
CA LEU A 459 8.11 -10.14 19.10
C LEU A 459 8.39 -11.07 20.31
N ALA A 460 9.66 -11.16 20.72
CA ALA A 460 10.08 -12.05 21.81
C ALA A 460 9.35 -11.78 23.14
N HIS A 461 9.03 -10.52 23.42
CA HIS A 461 8.32 -10.10 24.66
C HIS A 461 6.78 -10.14 24.53
N ARG A 462 6.24 -10.50 23.34
CA ARG A 462 4.81 -10.74 23.07
C ARG A 462 3.86 -9.70 23.67
N PRO A 463 4.01 -8.41 23.37
CA PRO A 463 3.22 -7.36 23.98
C PRO A 463 1.74 -7.43 23.57
N ILE A 464 0.87 -6.93 24.43
CA ILE A 464 -0.46 -6.48 24.02
C ILE A 464 -0.28 -5.16 23.27
N THR A 465 -0.72 -5.10 22.02
CA THR A 465 -0.56 -3.93 21.14
C THR A 465 -1.81 -3.07 21.07
N GLY A 466 -2.98 -3.64 21.35
CA GLY A 466 -4.24 -2.92 21.29
C GLY A 466 -5.40 -3.71 21.89
N ILE A 467 -6.52 -3.03 22.06
CA ILE A 467 -7.76 -3.56 22.61
C ILE A 467 -8.93 -3.03 21.79
N LEU A 468 -9.85 -3.91 21.38
CA LEU A 468 -11.19 -3.55 20.95
C LEU A 468 -12.15 -3.71 22.12
N LEU A 469 -12.85 -2.65 22.47
CA LEU A 469 -13.86 -2.58 23.52
C LEU A 469 -15.25 -2.55 22.90
N GLU A 470 -16.16 -3.31 23.47
CA GLU A 470 -17.57 -3.33 23.10
C GLU A 470 -18.41 -2.89 24.31
N TYR A 471 -19.38 -2.01 24.06
CA TYR A 471 -20.21 -1.38 25.08
C TYR A 471 -21.63 -1.96 25.05
N GLU A 472 -22.37 -1.79 26.15
CA GLU A 472 -23.75 -2.26 26.31
C GLU A 472 -24.70 -1.80 25.19
N ASN A 473 -24.47 -0.61 24.64
CA ASN A 473 -25.27 -0.02 23.59
C ASN A 473 -24.81 -0.44 22.17
N GLY A 474 -23.91 -1.41 22.04
CA GLY A 474 -23.34 -1.86 20.78
C GLY A 474 -22.24 -0.95 20.20
N HIS A 475 -21.89 0.12 20.93
CA HIS A 475 -20.75 0.96 20.55
C HIS A 475 -19.43 0.18 20.65
N ARG A 476 -18.47 0.49 19.79
CA ARG A 476 -17.14 -0.12 19.77
C ARG A 476 -16.04 0.94 19.71
N GLU A 477 -14.97 0.76 20.47
CA GLU A 477 -13.80 1.62 20.45
C GLU A 477 -12.51 0.82 20.45
N CYS A 478 -11.48 1.35 19.78
CA CYS A 478 -10.15 0.75 19.76
C CYS A 478 -9.15 1.60 20.53
N LEU A 479 -8.35 0.92 21.34
CA LEU A 479 -7.18 1.49 22.01
C LEU A 479 -5.91 0.84 21.46
N GLY A 480 -4.88 1.65 21.26
CA GLY A 480 -3.59 1.20 20.75
C GLY A 480 -3.67 0.72 19.30
N GLN A 481 -2.80 -0.22 18.95
CA GLN A 481 -2.70 -0.79 17.63
C GLN A 481 -3.52 -2.08 17.56
N PHE A 482 -4.72 -2.02 16.96
CA PHE A 482 -5.59 -3.17 16.82
C PHE A 482 -5.51 -3.78 15.41
N ARG A 483 -5.35 -5.13 15.35
CA ARG A 483 -5.22 -5.90 14.11
C ARG A 483 -6.02 -7.20 14.24
N PHE A 484 -6.87 -7.50 13.26
CA PHE A 484 -7.67 -8.73 13.29
C PHE A 484 -6.87 -10.03 13.21
N ASP A 485 -5.68 -10.01 12.57
CA ASP A 485 -4.77 -11.17 12.48
C ASP A 485 -4.01 -11.49 13.76
N LYS A 486 -4.06 -10.58 14.76
CA LYS A 486 -3.37 -10.72 16.07
C LYS A 486 -4.34 -10.77 17.25
N THR A 487 -5.63 -10.97 17.00
CA THR A 487 -6.66 -11.00 18.04
C THR A 487 -6.58 -12.26 18.91
N LEU A 488 -6.81 -12.07 20.20
CA LEU A 488 -7.06 -13.14 21.16
C LEU A 488 -8.56 -13.41 21.30
N LYS A 489 -8.90 -14.46 22.03
CA LYS A 489 -10.30 -14.78 22.33
C LYS A 489 -10.96 -13.62 23.08
N LYS A 490 -12.17 -13.25 22.66
CA LYS A 490 -13.02 -12.25 23.33
C LYS A 490 -13.25 -12.63 24.80
N VAL A 491 -13.13 -11.66 25.68
CA VAL A 491 -13.31 -11.79 27.14
C VAL A 491 -14.49 -10.94 27.57
N ARG A 492 -15.45 -11.58 28.26
CA ARG A 492 -16.56 -10.89 28.91
C ARG A 492 -16.06 -10.13 30.12
N VAL A 493 -16.46 -8.88 30.26
CA VAL A 493 -16.07 -8.00 31.38
C VAL A 493 -17.31 -7.73 32.23
N GLU A 494 -17.29 -8.17 33.50
CA GLU A 494 -18.37 -7.94 34.44
C GLU A 494 -18.47 -6.47 34.85
N HIS A 495 -19.66 -5.95 35.02
CA HIS A 495 -19.92 -4.53 35.34
C HIS A 495 -19.27 -4.03 36.65
N THR A 496 -19.03 -4.92 37.58
CA THR A 496 -18.48 -4.61 38.90
C THR A 496 -16.97 -4.77 39.00
N THR A 497 -16.32 -5.29 37.94
CA THR A 497 -14.92 -5.67 37.99
C THR A 497 -14.05 -4.60 37.31
N ASP A 498 -13.07 -4.07 38.01
CA ASP A 498 -12.06 -3.16 37.45
C ASP A 498 -11.17 -3.89 36.44
N LEU A 499 -10.56 -3.14 35.54
CA LEU A 499 -9.52 -3.66 34.69
C LEU A 499 -8.15 -3.40 35.31
N TYR A 500 -7.23 -4.32 35.06
CA TYR A 500 -5.84 -4.21 35.48
C TYR A 500 -4.95 -4.28 34.24
N ILE A 501 -4.08 -3.30 34.07
CA ILE A 501 -3.15 -3.22 32.95
C ILE A 501 -1.74 -3.47 33.50
N GLY A 502 -1.16 -4.58 33.06
CA GLY A 502 0.17 -5.02 33.47
C GLY A 502 1.24 -4.55 32.51
N SER A 503 2.27 -3.89 33.00
CA SER A 503 3.39 -3.39 32.20
C SER A 503 4.71 -4.00 32.61
N LEU A 504 5.59 -4.09 31.62
CA LEU A 504 6.99 -4.48 31.75
C LEU A 504 7.89 -3.57 30.93
N ARG A 505 9.19 -3.70 31.15
CA ARG A 505 10.22 -3.06 30.32
C ARG A 505 10.97 -4.11 29.52
N THR A 506 11.29 -3.77 28.29
CA THR A 506 12.23 -4.55 27.46
C THR A 506 13.65 -4.45 28.05
N THR A 507 14.56 -5.27 27.57
CA THR A 507 15.99 -5.19 27.92
C THR A 507 16.61 -3.83 27.61
N CYS A 508 16.04 -3.08 26.67
CA CYS A 508 16.42 -1.70 26.34
C CYS A 508 15.64 -0.65 27.14
N SER A 509 14.95 -1.04 28.20
CA SER A 509 14.15 -0.17 29.09
C SER A 509 12.92 0.46 28.45
N TYR A 510 12.45 0.00 27.27
CA TYR A 510 11.21 0.45 26.67
C TYR A 510 10.00 -0.15 27.36
N LEU A 511 9.03 0.69 27.73
CA LEU A 511 7.80 0.26 28.40
C LEU A 511 6.83 -0.36 27.38
N TYR A 512 6.23 -1.50 27.75
CA TYR A 512 5.20 -2.16 26.96
C TYR A 512 4.11 -2.77 27.84
N ILE A 513 2.93 -2.98 27.28
CA ILE A 513 1.83 -3.66 27.94
C ILE A 513 2.03 -5.17 27.77
N ALA A 514 2.24 -5.84 28.89
CA ALA A 514 2.47 -7.28 28.91
C ALA A 514 1.17 -8.08 29.00
N ASP A 515 0.18 -7.54 29.76
CA ASP A 515 -1.11 -8.18 29.93
C ASP A 515 -2.23 -7.21 30.33
N VAL A 516 -3.48 -7.63 30.10
CA VAL A 516 -4.71 -6.94 30.53
C VAL A 516 -5.65 -7.98 31.13
N ALA A 517 -6.07 -7.77 32.37
CA ALA A 517 -6.85 -8.75 33.13
C ALA A 517 -7.97 -8.09 33.94
N THR A 518 -8.94 -8.87 34.35
CA THR A 518 -10.01 -8.46 35.28
C THR A 518 -9.64 -8.67 36.76
N SER A 519 -8.53 -9.36 37.01
CA SER A 519 -7.94 -9.48 38.35
C SER A 519 -6.41 -9.52 38.22
N PRO A 520 -5.66 -8.88 39.13
CA PRO A 520 -4.20 -8.96 39.09
C PRO A 520 -3.74 -10.38 39.40
N LEU A 521 -2.82 -10.91 38.59
CA LEU A 521 -2.18 -12.19 38.85
C LEU A 521 -1.15 -11.99 39.98
N HIS A 522 -1.39 -12.62 41.16
CA HIS A 522 -0.59 -12.42 42.37
C HIS A 522 0.85 -12.95 42.27
N ASP A 523 1.17 -13.82 41.31
CA ASP A 523 2.46 -14.55 41.27
C ASP A 523 3.49 -14.04 40.25
N CYS A 524 3.23 -12.97 39.53
CA CYS A 524 4.20 -12.43 38.55
C CYS A 524 4.96 -11.25 39.16
N GLY A 525 5.95 -11.51 40.02
CA GLY A 525 6.70 -10.51 40.80
C GLY A 525 7.41 -9.40 40.02
N SER A 526 7.37 -9.41 38.68
CA SER A 526 7.98 -8.39 37.83
C SER A 526 6.97 -7.45 37.14
N LEU A 527 5.67 -7.79 37.07
CA LEU A 527 4.63 -6.98 36.43
C LEU A 527 4.20 -5.82 37.35
N SER A 528 4.24 -4.60 36.79
CA SER A 528 3.63 -3.43 37.42
C SER A 528 2.17 -3.32 36.96
N TRP A 529 1.22 -3.47 37.90
CA TRP A 529 -0.19 -3.42 37.61
C TRP A 529 -0.78 -2.04 37.90
N MET A 530 -1.45 -1.45 36.89
CA MET A 530 -2.28 -0.26 37.04
C MET A 530 -3.75 -0.68 37.11
N ARG A 531 -4.44 -0.29 38.19
CA ARG A 531 -5.89 -0.46 38.32
C ARG A 531 -6.62 0.62 37.51
N VAL A 532 -7.57 0.24 36.70
CA VAL A 532 -8.41 1.11 35.87
C VAL A 532 -9.87 0.88 36.30
N SER A 533 -10.47 1.89 36.89
CA SER A 533 -11.88 1.84 37.29
C SER A 533 -12.79 1.83 36.05
N ARG A 534 -14.03 1.38 36.27
CA ARG A 534 -15.08 1.34 35.23
C ARG A 534 -15.66 2.73 34.86
N HIS A 535 -15.11 3.78 35.43
CA HIS A 535 -15.50 5.17 35.20
C HIS A 535 -14.27 5.98 34.84
N GLY A 536 -14.45 7.01 34.03
CA GLY A 536 -13.34 7.84 33.58
C GLY A 536 -12.83 7.51 32.17
N THR A 537 -11.67 8.02 31.85
CA THR A 537 -11.09 7.93 30.50
C THR A 537 -9.75 7.20 30.55
N LEU A 538 -9.59 6.23 29.66
CA LEU A 538 -8.35 5.52 29.43
C LEU A 538 -7.72 6.02 28.13
N GLU A 539 -6.48 6.45 28.18
CA GLU A 539 -5.69 6.85 27.03
C GLU A 539 -4.55 5.87 26.81
N TRP A 540 -4.32 5.50 25.55
CA TRP A 540 -3.21 4.66 25.14
C TRP A 540 -2.31 5.41 24.18
N TRP A 541 -1.07 5.60 24.60
CA TRP A 541 -0.01 6.26 23.85
C TRP A 541 0.96 5.22 23.32
N SER A 542 1.16 5.19 22.01
CA SER A 542 2.06 4.23 21.37
C SER A 542 3.05 4.94 20.47
N SER A 543 4.27 4.43 20.46
CA SER A 543 5.31 4.72 19.46
C SER A 543 5.84 3.39 18.92
N LEU A 544 6.86 3.43 18.06
CA LEU A 544 7.50 2.19 17.58
C LEU A 544 8.13 1.36 18.70
N ARG A 545 8.51 1.99 19.82
CA ARG A 545 9.25 1.35 20.91
C ARG A 545 8.49 1.32 22.22
N HIS A 546 7.59 2.27 22.43
CA HIS A 546 6.89 2.45 23.70
C HIS A 546 5.39 2.23 23.56
N SER A 547 4.82 1.67 24.61
CA SER A 547 3.37 1.56 24.77
C SER A 547 3.03 1.94 26.20
N ILE A 548 2.30 3.04 26.38
CA ILE A 548 2.06 3.68 27.68
C ILE A 548 0.57 3.95 27.81
N VAL A 549 0.03 3.65 28.98
CA VAL A 549 -1.38 3.86 29.29
C VAL A 549 -1.51 4.86 30.42
N ARG A 550 -2.50 5.73 30.30
CA ARG A 550 -2.86 6.75 31.27
C ARG A 550 -4.36 6.68 31.55
N TYR A 551 -4.71 6.71 32.81
CA TYR A 551 -6.10 6.69 33.26
C TYR A 551 -6.43 7.98 34.01
N THR A 552 -7.56 8.60 33.63
CA THR A 552 -8.12 9.77 34.31
C THR A 552 -9.49 9.43 34.85
N SER A 553 -9.66 9.51 36.18
CA SER A 553 -10.96 9.27 36.83
C SER A 553 -11.96 10.40 36.52
N ASP A 554 -13.26 10.16 36.76
CA ASP A 554 -14.30 11.18 36.61
C ASP A 554 -14.08 12.39 37.57
N THR A 555 -13.31 12.20 38.65
CA THR A 555 -12.93 13.29 39.57
C THR A 555 -11.70 14.08 39.08
N GLY A 556 -11.16 13.74 37.92
CA GLY A 556 -9.97 14.37 37.35
C GLY A 556 -8.64 13.87 37.93
N GLN A 557 -8.67 12.83 38.76
CA GLN A 557 -7.43 12.23 39.28
C GLN A 557 -6.73 11.46 38.17
N LEU A 558 -5.48 11.83 37.88
CA LEU A 558 -4.63 11.22 36.91
C LEU A 558 -3.79 10.09 37.48
N THR A 559 -3.85 8.93 36.88
CA THR A 559 -2.99 7.78 37.22
C THR A 559 -2.18 7.43 35.97
N ASN A 560 -0.86 7.52 36.08
CA ASN A 560 0.07 7.06 35.05
C ASN A 560 0.59 5.67 35.41
N MET A 561 0.98 4.91 34.41
CA MET A 561 1.74 3.69 34.66
C MET A 561 3.04 4.07 35.41
N GLU A 562 3.16 3.62 36.65
CA GLU A 562 4.36 3.87 37.41
C GLU A 562 5.53 3.08 36.85
N THR A 563 6.59 3.80 36.58
CA THR A 563 7.89 3.22 36.31
C THR A 563 8.53 2.93 37.68
N ARG A 564 8.35 1.73 38.22
CA ARG A 564 9.26 1.31 39.30
C ARG A 564 10.67 1.34 38.71
N THR A 565 11.47 2.31 39.19
CA THR A 565 12.90 2.45 38.91
C THR A 565 13.65 1.23 39.44
#